data_6ac3d6b8f69200401c09a2169ee6d76a
#
_entry.id   6ac3d6b8f69200401c09a2169ee6d76a
#
_cell.length_a   1.000
_cell.length_b   1.000
_cell.length_c   1.000
_cell.angle_alpha   90.00
_cell.angle_beta   90.00
_cell.angle_gamma   90.00
#
_symmetry.space_group_name_H-M   'P 1'
#
loop_
_entity.id
_entity.type
_entity.pdbx_description
1 polymer ?
#
loop_
_entity_poly.entity_id
_entity_poly.type
_entity_poly.pdbx_seq_one_letter_code
_entity_poly.pdbx_strand_id
1 'polypeptide(L)'
;DLVIEDAKALHKKVGRADQQKLDQYLTAVRDVEERMINRKKAIQGRIITRDISKEIGITRRAIRKVYKESGTDDLSAVPRLPYREWGQLLMDVMALAFWTNSTRSATLMFADGGSGRNMSFLEGVSGNHHSISHHGGRTERLEMFALINTFYMEQYAYFLKKLQGFEEGASNVLENSIVVFGSNMGDGQNHGGGNIPIVVGGRGGGRIRTGRNVRSGGSTGDLHRSILDTFNLETDKFGGGGKIGAFKS
;
A
#
# COMPACT_ATOMS: atom_id res chain seq x y z
N ASP A 1 3.83 27.19 -22.44
CA ASP A 1 3.03 27.94 -23.45
C ASP A 1 3.46 27.66 -24.89
N LEU A 2 4.75 27.56 -25.21
CA LEU A 2 5.27 27.26 -26.57
C LEU A 2 4.71 25.93 -27.12
N VAL A 3 4.64 24.87 -26.30
CA VAL A 3 4.11 23.57 -26.71
C VAL A 3 2.63 23.61 -27.08
N ILE A 4 1.84 24.47 -26.42
CA ILE A 4 0.41 24.64 -26.71
C ILE A 4 0.17 25.38 -28.03
N GLU A 5 1.01 26.37 -28.34
CA GLU A 5 0.93 27.12 -29.60
C GLU A 5 1.32 26.24 -30.80
N ASP A 6 2.39 25.45 -30.65
CA ASP A 6 2.79 24.48 -31.67
C ASP A 6 1.73 23.39 -31.87
N ALA A 7 1.11 22.90 -30.80
CA ALA A 7 0.03 21.92 -30.87
C ALA A 7 -1.23 22.49 -31.57
N LYS A 8 -1.59 23.75 -31.29
CA LYS A 8 -2.69 24.45 -32.00
C LYS A 8 -2.38 24.66 -33.49
N ALA A 9 -1.13 24.96 -33.81
CA ALA A 9 -0.70 25.09 -35.20
C ALA A 9 -0.74 23.75 -35.94
N LEU A 10 -0.36 22.64 -35.28
CA LEU A 10 -0.43 21.30 -35.80
C LEU A 10 -1.89 20.85 -35.97
N HIS A 11 -2.76 21.12 -35.01
CA HIS A 11 -4.19 20.78 -35.07
C HIS A 11 -4.88 21.29 -36.33
N LYS A 12 -4.49 22.47 -36.83
CA LYS A 12 -5.03 23.04 -38.07
C LYS A 12 -4.54 22.33 -39.34
N LYS A 13 -3.45 21.55 -39.26
CA LYS A 13 -2.79 20.91 -40.38
C LYS A 13 -3.07 19.42 -40.54
N VAL A 14 -3.70 18.80 -39.54
CA VAL A 14 -3.96 17.36 -39.49
C VAL A 14 -5.44 17.03 -39.78
N GLY A 15 -5.71 15.80 -40.17
CA GLY A 15 -7.07 15.30 -40.44
C GLY A 15 -7.90 15.11 -39.14
N ARG A 16 -9.24 14.99 -39.30
CA ARG A 16 -10.20 14.90 -38.18
C ARG A 16 -9.84 13.84 -37.10
N ALA A 17 -9.39 12.65 -37.54
CA ALA A 17 -9.02 11.57 -36.60
C ALA A 17 -7.79 11.94 -35.75
N ASP A 18 -6.82 12.63 -36.36
CA ASP A 18 -5.61 13.06 -35.67
C ASP A 18 -5.86 14.33 -34.82
N GLN A 19 -6.81 15.17 -35.21
CA GLN A 19 -7.31 16.26 -34.37
C GLN A 19 -7.90 15.72 -33.06
N GLN A 20 -8.74 14.68 -33.13
CA GLN A 20 -9.30 14.04 -31.92
C GLN A 20 -8.22 13.46 -31.00
N LYS A 21 -7.21 12.81 -31.56
CA LYS A 21 -6.08 12.30 -30.78
C LYS A 21 -5.27 13.42 -30.14
N LEU A 22 -5.05 14.51 -30.87
CA LEU A 22 -4.33 15.66 -30.37
C LEU A 22 -5.10 16.36 -29.23
N ASP A 23 -6.41 16.47 -29.35
CA ASP A 23 -7.28 17.02 -28.32
C ASP A 23 -7.27 16.13 -27.06
N GLN A 24 -7.32 14.81 -27.21
CA GLN A 24 -7.19 13.88 -26.11
C GLN A 24 -5.83 13.98 -25.42
N TYR A 25 -4.76 14.10 -26.20
CA TYR A 25 -3.40 14.30 -25.68
C TYR A 25 -3.30 15.63 -24.91
N LEU A 26 -3.77 16.73 -25.47
CA LEU A 26 -3.74 18.05 -24.82
C LEU A 26 -4.59 18.09 -23.55
N THR A 27 -5.73 17.39 -23.54
CA THR A 27 -6.57 17.23 -22.35
C THR A 27 -5.81 16.47 -21.27
N ALA A 28 -5.17 15.35 -21.62
CA ALA A 28 -4.38 14.57 -20.68
C ALA A 28 -3.18 15.37 -20.11
N VAL A 29 -2.51 16.18 -20.95
CA VAL A 29 -1.43 17.06 -20.49
C VAL A 29 -1.95 18.12 -19.51
N ARG A 30 -3.10 18.75 -19.79
CA ARG A 30 -3.74 19.71 -18.88
C ARG A 30 -4.12 19.08 -17.55
N ASP A 31 -4.69 17.88 -17.58
CA ASP A 31 -5.02 17.15 -16.36
C ASP A 31 -3.78 16.89 -15.50
N VAL A 32 -2.65 16.57 -16.13
CA VAL A 32 -1.37 16.39 -15.42
C VAL A 32 -0.87 17.73 -14.87
N GLU A 33 -0.91 18.81 -15.66
CA GLU A 33 -0.51 20.15 -15.22
C GLU A 33 -1.36 20.64 -14.05
N GLU A 34 -2.69 20.48 -14.11
CA GLU A 34 -3.59 20.84 -13.02
C GLU A 34 -3.31 20.01 -11.75
N ARG A 35 -3.08 18.71 -11.90
CA ARG A 35 -2.65 17.86 -10.78
C ARG A 35 -1.33 18.33 -10.19
N MET A 36 -0.36 18.71 -11.01
CA MET A 36 0.92 19.25 -10.55
C MET A 36 0.76 20.59 -9.84
N ILE A 37 -0.06 21.51 -10.40
CA ILE A 37 -0.35 22.81 -9.78
C ILE A 37 -1.09 22.62 -8.45
N ASN A 38 -2.09 21.77 -8.41
CA ASN A 38 -2.84 21.46 -7.19
C ASN A 38 -1.94 20.78 -6.15
N ARG A 39 -1.05 19.88 -6.58
CA ARG A 39 -0.04 19.27 -5.73
C ARG A 39 0.95 20.31 -5.19
N LYS A 40 1.42 21.24 -6.04
CA LYS A 40 2.31 22.34 -5.64
C LYS A 40 1.62 23.26 -4.63
N LYS A 41 0.35 23.62 -4.85
CA LYS A 41 -0.46 24.40 -3.90
C LYS A 41 -0.68 23.65 -2.59
N ALA A 42 -0.99 22.36 -2.64
CA ALA A 42 -1.15 21.51 -1.47
C ALA A 42 0.16 21.35 -0.68
N ILE A 43 1.30 21.30 -1.36
CA ILE A 43 2.63 21.28 -0.72
C ILE A 43 2.99 22.65 -0.15
N GLN A 44 2.69 23.75 -0.85
CA GLN A 44 2.93 25.12 -0.36
C GLN A 44 1.99 25.53 0.77
N GLY A 45 0.75 25.00 0.79
CA GLY A 45 -0.19 25.20 1.89
C GLY A 45 0.08 24.30 3.10
N ARG A 46 0.89 23.26 2.95
CA ARG A 46 1.39 22.46 4.06
C ARG A 46 2.69 23.09 4.56
N ILE A 47 2.61 23.70 5.71
CA ILE A 47 3.81 24.00 6.50
C ILE A 47 4.48 22.65 6.73
N ILE A 48 5.63 22.42 6.10
CA ILE A 48 6.49 21.27 6.45
C ILE A 48 6.91 21.55 7.88
N THR A 49 6.22 20.93 8.83
CA THR A 49 6.50 21.13 10.23
C THR A 49 7.90 20.58 10.55
N ARG A 50 8.50 21.10 11.61
CA ARG A 50 9.80 20.63 12.10
C ARG A 50 9.82 19.09 12.28
N ASP A 51 8.67 18.50 12.58
CA ASP A 51 8.51 17.07 12.79
C ASP A 51 8.59 16.27 11.49
N ILE A 52 7.99 16.75 10.38
CA ILE A 52 8.15 16.12 9.06
C ILE A 52 9.63 16.09 8.65
N SER A 53 10.33 17.20 8.80
CA SER A 53 11.78 17.29 8.49
C SER A 53 12.61 16.33 9.34
N LYS A 54 12.23 16.14 10.61
CA LYS A 54 12.88 15.20 11.53
C LYS A 54 12.65 13.75 11.08
N GLU A 55 11.42 13.35 10.77
CA GLU A 55 11.08 12.00 10.33
C GLU A 55 11.73 11.66 8.98
N ILE A 56 11.70 12.59 8.02
CA ILE A 56 12.44 12.45 6.74
C ILE A 56 13.94 12.25 7.03
N GLY A 57 14.50 12.99 7.98
CA GLY A 57 15.89 12.85 8.38
C GLY A 57 16.21 11.50 9.02
N ILE A 58 15.30 10.94 9.83
CA ILE A 58 15.43 9.61 10.44
C ILE A 58 15.42 8.54 9.34
N THR A 59 14.43 8.55 8.48
CA THR A 59 14.29 7.56 7.39
C THR A 59 15.46 7.65 6.41
N ARG A 60 15.91 8.87 6.06
CA ARG A 60 17.11 9.06 5.22
C ARG A 60 18.37 8.51 5.86
N ARG A 61 18.54 8.64 7.18
CA ARG A 61 19.69 8.05 7.90
C ARG A 61 19.60 6.53 7.91
N ALA A 62 18.42 5.94 8.11
CA ALA A 62 18.23 4.51 8.05
C ALA A 62 18.59 3.96 6.66
N ILE A 63 18.11 4.59 5.59
CA ILE A 63 18.46 4.21 4.21
C ILE A 63 19.98 4.32 3.98
N ARG A 64 20.62 5.44 4.38
CA ARG A 64 22.08 5.61 4.23
C ARG A 64 22.89 4.59 5.01
N LYS A 65 22.46 4.23 6.22
CA LYS A 65 23.09 3.19 7.01
C LYS A 65 23.12 1.87 6.27
N VAL A 66 21.99 1.49 5.69
CA VAL A 66 21.84 0.28 4.86
C VAL A 66 22.84 0.28 3.69
N TYR A 67 22.90 1.38 2.93
CA TYR A 67 23.86 1.48 1.81
C TYR A 67 25.31 1.42 2.28
N LYS A 68 25.64 2.10 3.38
CA LYS A 68 27.01 2.08 3.95
C LYS A 68 27.42 0.68 4.42
N GLU A 69 26.50 -0.05 5.05
CA GLU A 69 26.74 -1.41 5.54
C GLU A 69 26.76 -2.44 4.40
N SER A 70 26.13 -2.17 3.27
CA SER A 70 26.20 -3.02 2.08
C SER A 70 27.55 -2.97 1.35
N GLY A 71 28.36 -1.96 1.63
CA GLY A 71 29.70 -1.79 1.02
C GLY A 71 29.65 -1.46 -0.48
N THR A 72 28.52 -1.01 -1.01
CA THR A 72 28.33 -0.71 -2.43
C THR A 72 27.54 0.59 -2.63
N ASP A 73 27.96 1.40 -3.59
CA ASP A 73 27.20 2.52 -4.12
C ASP A 73 26.31 2.09 -5.30
N ASP A 74 26.36 0.83 -5.69
CA ASP A 74 25.57 0.27 -6.76
C ASP A 74 24.13 0.01 -6.27
N LEU A 75 23.18 0.75 -6.81
CA LEU A 75 21.74 0.60 -6.53
C LEU A 75 21.18 -0.76 -6.96
N SER A 76 21.89 -1.49 -7.81
CA SER A 76 21.51 -2.85 -8.22
C SER A 76 21.90 -3.91 -7.19
N ALA A 77 22.86 -3.62 -6.33
CA ALA A 77 23.24 -4.49 -5.21
C ALA A 77 22.26 -4.26 -4.05
N VAL A 78 21.14 -4.99 -4.05
CA VAL A 78 20.13 -4.92 -2.98
C VAL A 78 20.78 -5.26 -1.64
N PRO A 79 20.81 -4.31 -0.68
CA PRO A 79 21.33 -4.59 0.65
C PRO A 79 20.59 -5.77 1.27
N ARG A 80 21.29 -6.75 1.79
CA ARG A 80 20.68 -7.88 2.52
C ARG A 80 20.30 -7.44 3.93
N LEU A 81 19.28 -6.60 4.03
CA LEU A 81 18.69 -6.28 5.31
C LEU A 81 18.04 -7.51 5.93
N PRO A 82 18.07 -7.65 7.25
CA PRO A 82 17.16 -8.53 7.94
C PRO A 82 15.72 -8.28 7.51
N TYR A 83 14.95 -9.34 7.33
CA TYR A 83 13.63 -9.25 6.69
C TYR A 83 12.66 -8.30 7.42
N ARG A 84 12.71 -8.27 8.75
CA ARG A 84 11.94 -7.33 9.58
C ARG A 84 12.29 -5.88 9.26
N GLU A 85 13.57 -5.56 9.27
CA GLU A 85 14.07 -4.21 9.03
C GLU A 85 13.78 -3.73 7.60
N TRP A 86 13.93 -4.63 6.62
CA TRP A 86 13.56 -4.36 5.23
C TRP A 86 12.07 -3.98 5.10
N GLY A 87 11.17 -4.77 5.69
CA GLY A 87 9.74 -4.52 5.64
C GLY A 87 9.37 -3.21 6.33
N GLN A 88 9.94 -2.96 7.53
CA GLN A 88 9.69 -1.73 8.28
C GLN A 88 10.21 -0.48 7.56
N LEU A 89 11.37 -0.56 6.92
CA LEU A 89 11.90 0.55 6.13
C LEU A 89 10.99 0.92 4.95
N LEU A 90 10.47 -0.09 4.23
CA LEU A 90 9.51 0.16 3.15
C LEU A 90 8.22 0.79 3.67
N MET A 91 7.70 0.31 4.80
CA MET A 91 6.52 0.91 5.45
C MET A 91 6.76 2.34 5.91
N ASP A 92 7.95 2.66 6.42
CA ASP A 92 8.32 4.02 6.80
C ASP A 92 8.33 4.97 5.60
N VAL A 93 8.87 4.51 4.46
CA VAL A 93 8.81 5.26 3.21
C VAL A 93 7.39 5.46 2.73
N MET A 94 6.56 4.41 2.78
CA MET A 94 5.13 4.49 2.43
C MET A 94 4.39 5.47 3.35
N ALA A 95 4.61 5.40 4.65
CA ALA A 95 3.99 6.29 5.63
C ALA A 95 4.36 7.76 5.38
N LEU A 96 5.64 8.03 5.10
CA LEU A 96 6.09 9.37 4.70
C LEU A 96 5.45 9.83 3.39
N ALA A 97 5.32 8.94 2.41
CA ALA A 97 4.70 9.27 1.13
C ALA A 97 3.21 9.64 1.29
N PHE A 98 2.48 8.97 2.18
CA PHE A 98 1.11 9.35 2.54
C PHE A 98 1.08 10.67 3.29
N TRP A 99 1.88 10.82 4.34
CA TRP A 99 1.90 12.03 5.16
C TRP A 99 2.25 13.28 4.37
N THR A 100 3.21 13.19 3.45
CA THR A 100 3.59 14.28 2.55
C THR A 100 2.67 14.43 1.34
N ASN A 101 1.61 13.60 1.23
CA ASN A 101 0.71 13.55 0.08
C ASN A 101 1.43 13.33 -1.27
N SER A 102 2.57 12.62 -1.23
CA SER A 102 3.31 12.23 -2.42
C SER A 102 2.61 11.12 -3.19
N THR A 103 1.85 10.30 -2.48
CA THR A 103 0.92 9.31 -3.06
C THR A 103 -0.35 9.23 -2.24
N ARG A 104 -1.43 8.70 -2.83
CA ARG A 104 -2.69 8.38 -2.14
C ARG A 104 -3.02 6.90 -2.17
N SER A 105 -2.22 6.12 -2.89
CA SER A 105 -2.37 4.68 -2.98
C SER A 105 -1.00 4.03 -3.03
N ALA A 106 -0.82 2.95 -2.28
CA ALA A 106 0.39 2.15 -2.29
C ALA A 106 0.05 0.69 -2.00
N THR A 107 0.87 -0.21 -2.51
CA THR A 107 0.81 -1.64 -2.23
C THR A 107 2.19 -2.14 -1.84
N LEU A 108 2.23 -3.07 -0.89
CA LEU A 108 3.44 -3.76 -0.48
C LEU A 108 3.14 -5.25 -0.39
N MET A 109 3.87 -6.05 -1.13
CA MET A 109 3.84 -7.50 -1.04
C MET A 109 5.07 -7.97 -0.26
N PHE A 110 4.88 -8.53 0.93
CA PHE A 110 5.97 -9.08 1.74
C PHE A 110 6.59 -10.31 1.11
N ALA A 111 5.75 -11.20 0.58
CA ALA A 111 6.17 -12.41 -0.11
C ALA A 111 5.01 -12.91 -1.00
N ASP A 112 5.35 -13.66 -2.03
CA ASP A 112 4.37 -14.45 -2.79
C ASP A 112 4.01 -15.74 -2.06
N GLY A 113 2.91 -16.40 -2.49
CA GLY A 113 2.43 -17.63 -1.84
C GLY A 113 3.36 -18.83 -1.97
N GLY A 114 4.29 -18.83 -2.94
CA GLY A 114 5.30 -19.86 -3.15
C GLY A 114 6.66 -19.53 -2.53
N SER A 115 6.75 -18.46 -1.75
CA SER A 115 8.02 -17.95 -1.23
C SER A 115 8.77 -18.96 -0.38
N GLY A 116 9.95 -19.35 -0.83
CA GLY A 116 10.92 -20.13 -0.07
C GLY A 116 11.68 -19.34 1.00
N ARG A 117 11.20 -18.16 1.39
CA ARG A 117 11.88 -17.30 2.38
C ARG A 117 12.04 -18.05 3.70
N ASN A 118 13.30 -18.15 4.16
CA ASN A 118 13.63 -18.72 5.44
C ASN A 118 13.15 -17.80 6.59
N MET A 119 12.39 -18.36 7.53
CA MET A 119 11.80 -17.65 8.68
C MET A 119 12.49 -18.03 10.00
N SER A 120 13.61 -18.75 9.96
CA SER A 120 14.35 -19.20 11.16
C SER A 120 14.99 -18.05 11.96
N PHE A 121 14.82 -16.80 11.55
CA PHE A 121 15.16 -15.64 12.38
C PHE A 121 14.10 -15.37 13.49
N LEU A 122 12.97 -16.04 13.41
CA LEU A 122 11.94 -16.04 14.46
C LEU A 122 12.27 -17.18 15.44
N GLU A 123 12.29 -16.86 16.73
CA GLU A 123 12.45 -17.86 17.78
C GLU A 123 11.34 -18.91 17.69
N GLY A 124 11.70 -20.18 17.80
CA GLY A 124 10.78 -21.31 17.66
C GLY A 124 10.41 -21.66 16.21
N VAL A 125 11.00 -21.03 15.19
CA VAL A 125 10.72 -21.33 13.78
C VAL A 125 11.98 -21.90 13.10
N SER A 126 11.82 -23.04 12.40
CA SER A 126 12.87 -23.66 11.61
C SER A 126 12.38 -23.94 10.18
N GLY A 127 12.95 -23.25 9.20
CA GLY A 127 12.65 -23.47 7.79
C GLY A 127 11.97 -22.28 7.10
N ASN A 128 11.38 -22.55 5.94
CA ASN A 128 10.72 -21.53 5.12
C ASN A 128 9.20 -21.54 5.31
N HIS A 129 8.59 -20.37 5.09
CA HIS A 129 7.16 -20.14 5.28
C HIS A 129 6.31 -21.13 4.48
N HIS A 130 6.57 -21.29 3.18
CA HIS A 130 5.77 -22.15 2.30
C HIS A 130 5.78 -23.62 2.78
N SER A 131 6.95 -24.17 3.09
CA SER A 131 7.05 -25.56 3.58
C SER A 131 6.38 -25.75 4.94
N ILE A 132 6.39 -24.72 5.81
CA ILE A 132 5.73 -24.74 7.11
C ILE A 132 4.21 -24.68 6.95
N SER A 133 3.70 -23.92 5.95
CA SER A 133 2.25 -23.83 5.68
C SER A 133 1.65 -25.17 5.29
N HIS A 134 2.44 -26.09 4.73
CA HIS A 134 2.07 -27.51 4.51
C HIS A 134 2.27 -28.33 5.80
N HIS A 135 1.56 -27.95 6.85
CA HIS A 135 1.75 -28.49 8.19
C HIS A 135 1.32 -29.94 8.36
N GLY A 136 0.43 -30.47 7.51
CA GLY A 136 -0.08 -31.85 7.58
C GLY A 136 -0.76 -32.18 8.91
N GLY A 137 -1.32 -31.20 9.60
CA GLY A 137 -1.94 -31.35 10.92
C GLY A 137 -0.95 -31.52 12.09
N ARG A 138 0.35 -31.44 11.87
CA ARG A 138 1.37 -31.62 12.92
C ARG A 138 1.43 -30.39 13.82
N THR A 139 1.27 -30.60 15.13
CA THR A 139 1.22 -29.53 16.14
C THR A 139 2.43 -28.59 16.07
N GLU A 140 3.64 -29.14 16.02
CA GLU A 140 4.88 -28.37 15.92
C GLU A 140 4.90 -27.40 14.71
N ARG A 141 4.42 -27.87 13.53
CA ARG A 141 4.35 -27.03 12.34
C ARG A 141 3.25 -25.97 12.44
N LEU A 142 2.12 -26.30 13.06
CA LEU A 142 1.05 -25.33 13.33
C LEU A 142 1.53 -24.22 14.27
N GLU A 143 2.32 -24.55 15.29
CA GLU A 143 2.93 -23.58 16.20
C GLU A 143 3.91 -22.66 15.44
N MET A 144 4.81 -23.22 14.63
CA MET A 144 5.70 -22.42 13.78
C MET A 144 4.91 -21.53 12.81
N PHE A 145 3.83 -22.04 12.21
CA PHE A 145 2.99 -21.27 11.31
C PHE A 145 2.28 -20.12 12.02
N ALA A 146 1.81 -20.35 13.25
CA ALA A 146 1.22 -19.29 14.08
C ALA A 146 2.24 -18.19 14.41
N LEU A 147 3.48 -18.55 14.74
CA LEU A 147 4.56 -17.57 14.98
C LEU A 147 4.85 -16.72 13.75
N ILE A 148 4.86 -17.32 12.54
CA ILE A 148 5.03 -16.58 11.29
C ILE A 148 3.87 -15.62 11.05
N ASN A 149 2.63 -16.06 11.26
CA ASN A 149 1.45 -15.20 11.11
C ASN A 149 1.47 -14.04 12.12
N THR A 150 1.88 -14.30 13.36
CA THR A 150 2.08 -13.28 14.39
C THR A 150 3.11 -12.26 13.94
N PHE A 151 4.24 -12.69 13.39
CA PHE A 151 5.25 -11.77 12.84
C PHE A 151 4.66 -10.81 11.78
N TYR A 152 3.85 -11.32 10.84
CA TYR A 152 3.24 -10.46 9.82
C TYR A 152 2.20 -9.51 10.43
N MET A 153 1.44 -9.94 11.41
CA MET A 153 0.51 -9.07 12.14
C MET A 153 1.23 -7.97 12.93
N GLU A 154 2.38 -8.27 13.52
CA GLU A 154 3.25 -7.27 14.15
C GLU A 154 3.74 -6.22 13.16
N GLN A 155 4.11 -6.63 11.93
CA GLN A 155 4.52 -5.68 10.89
C GLN A 155 3.34 -4.79 10.46
N TYR A 156 2.15 -5.37 10.30
CA TYR A 156 0.95 -4.59 10.03
C TYR A 156 0.65 -3.58 11.17
N ALA A 157 0.71 -4.03 12.41
CA ALA A 157 0.52 -3.17 13.58
C ALA A 157 1.57 -2.05 13.66
N TYR A 158 2.83 -2.35 13.31
CA TYR A 158 3.89 -1.35 13.19
C TYR A 158 3.51 -0.25 12.20
N PHE A 159 3.03 -0.64 11.01
CA PHE A 159 2.62 0.32 9.99
C PHE A 159 1.44 1.20 10.44
N LEU A 160 0.40 0.59 11.04
CA LEU A 160 -0.72 1.36 11.59
C LEU A 160 -0.27 2.37 12.64
N LYS A 161 0.62 1.96 13.54
CA LYS A 161 1.18 2.82 14.59
C LYS A 161 1.98 3.98 14.02
N LYS A 162 2.72 3.73 12.93
CA LYS A 162 3.47 4.77 12.21
C LYS A 162 2.54 5.81 11.59
N LEU A 163 1.48 5.37 10.91
CA LEU A 163 0.47 6.26 10.34
C LEU A 163 -0.31 7.03 11.41
N GLN A 164 -0.60 6.41 12.54
CA GLN A 164 -1.27 7.05 13.67
C GLN A 164 -0.41 8.18 14.28
N GLY A 165 0.91 8.01 14.29
CA GLY A 165 1.85 9.00 14.83
C GLY A 165 2.03 10.23 13.94
N PHE A 166 1.49 10.24 12.72
CA PHE A 166 1.59 11.37 11.79
C PHE A 166 0.33 12.23 11.84
N GLU A 167 0.43 13.43 12.39
CA GLU A 167 -0.68 14.38 12.47
C GLU A 167 -1.10 14.86 11.07
N GLU A 168 -2.41 14.99 10.84
CA GLU A 168 -3.01 15.50 9.63
C GLU A 168 -4.24 16.36 9.97
N GLY A 169 -4.02 17.68 10.07
CA GLY A 169 -5.02 18.63 10.52
C GLY A 169 -5.45 18.36 11.98
N ALA A 170 -6.74 18.18 12.22
CA ALA A 170 -7.29 17.83 13.54
C ALA A 170 -7.32 16.30 13.79
N SER A 171 -6.69 15.51 12.93
CA SER A 171 -6.70 14.06 12.93
C SER A 171 -5.29 13.51 12.68
N ASN A 172 -5.17 12.28 12.23
CA ASN A 172 -3.91 11.67 11.83
C ASN A 172 -4.06 10.89 10.53
N VAL A 173 -2.94 10.51 9.94
CA VAL A 173 -2.92 9.82 8.64
C VAL A 173 -3.68 8.49 8.69
N LEU A 174 -3.63 7.75 9.81
CA LEU A 174 -4.37 6.49 9.94
C LEU A 174 -5.89 6.70 9.90
N GLU A 175 -6.40 7.67 10.66
CA GLU A 175 -7.84 7.98 10.67
C GLU A 175 -8.38 8.34 9.28
N ASN A 176 -7.54 8.97 8.45
CA ASN A 176 -7.89 9.38 7.09
C ASN A 176 -7.58 8.32 6.03
N SER A 177 -6.99 7.19 6.42
CA SER A 177 -6.59 6.11 5.53
C SER A 177 -7.49 4.88 5.66
N ILE A 178 -7.41 4.01 4.64
CA ILE A 178 -7.89 2.63 4.66
C ILE A 178 -6.69 1.73 4.40
N VAL A 179 -6.33 0.92 5.38
CA VAL A 179 -5.16 0.03 5.31
C VAL A 179 -5.65 -1.41 5.34
N VAL A 180 -5.47 -2.09 4.21
CA VAL A 180 -5.89 -3.50 4.06
C VAL A 180 -4.68 -4.40 4.15
N PHE A 181 -4.76 -5.44 4.96
CA PHE A 181 -3.78 -6.50 5.08
C PHE A 181 -4.46 -7.85 4.98
N GLY A 182 -3.88 -8.78 4.25
CA GLY A 182 -4.43 -10.12 4.10
C GLY A 182 -3.49 -11.05 3.35
N SER A 183 -3.94 -12.27 3.23
CA SER A 183 -3.30 -13.34 2.45
C SER A 183 -4.07 -13.56 1.13
N ASN A 184 -3.45 -14.21 0.18
CA ASN A 184 -4.10 -14.73 -1.02
C ASN A 184 -4.71 -16.13 -0.81
N MET A 185 -4.47 -16.75 0.36
CA MET A 185 -4.99 -18.07 0.73
C MET A 185 -5.59 -18.03 2.13
N GLY A 186 -6.71 -18.72 2.32
CA GLY A 186 -7.30 -18.99 3.64
C GLY A 186 -6.76 -20.26 4.26
N ASP A 187 -6.33 -21.22 3.42
CA ASP A 187 -5.70 -22.47 3.84
C ASP A 187 -4.41 -22.71 3.05
N GLY A 188 -3.27 -22.55 3.72
CA GLY A 188 -1.95 -22.79 3.15
C GLY A 188 -1.65 -24.28 2.93
N GLN A 189 -2.27 -25.19 3.70
CA GLN A 189 -2.06 -26.63 3.57
C GLN A 189 -2.51 -27.16 2.21
N ASN A 190 -3.67 -26.70 1.71
CA ASN A 190 -4.30 -27.18 0.50
C ASN A 190 -4.36 -26.10 -0.60
N HIS A 191 -3.71 -24.95 -0.39
CA HIS A 191 -3.80 -23.77 -1.25
C HIS A 191 -5.24 -23.30 -1.49
N GLY A 192 -6.08 -23.39 -0.45
CA GLY A 192 -7.49 -23.04 -0.50
C GLY A 192 -7.72 -21.54 -0.57
N GLY A 193 -8.47 -21.06 -1.56
CA GLY A 193 -8.83 -19.65 -1.75
C GLY A 193 -10.08 -19.22 -0.96
N GLY A 194 -10.69 -20.08 -0.16
CA GLY A 194 -11.83 -19.75 0.69
C GLY A 194 -11.42 -19.22 2.07
N ASN A 195 -12.33 -18.49 2.74
CA ASN A 195 -12.13 -17.98 4.10
C ASN A 195 -10.83 -17.18 4.27
N ILE A 196 -10.50 -16.34 3.28
CA ILE A 196 -9.29 -15.53 3.31
C ILE A 196 -9.33 -14.55 4.50
N PRO A 197 -8.33 -14.60 5.41
CA PRO A 197 -8.25 -13.65 6.51
C PRO A 197 -7.85 -12.28 5.98
N ILE A 198 -8.67 -11.27 6.25
CA ILE A 198 -8.39 -9.88 5.89
C ILE A 198 -8.60 -8.99 7.11
N VAL A 199 -7.66 -8.10 7.34
CA VAL A 199 -7.74 -7.07 8.39
C VAL A 199 -7.77 -5.70 7.74
N VAL A 200 -8.66 -4.83 8.22
CA VAL A 200 -8.78 -3.46 7.74
C VAL A 200 -8.57 -2.51 8.91
N GLY A 201 -7.56 -1.65 8.79
CA GLY A 201 -7.25 -0.58 9.74
C GLY A 201 -7.57 0.80 9.15
N GLY A 202 -7.61 1.80 10.03
CA GLY A 202 -7.99 3.16 9.68
C GLY A 202 -9.50 3.35 9.62
N ARG A 203 -9.94 4.57 9.30
CA ARG A 203 -11.37 4.92 9.26
C ARG A 203 -11.81 5.59 7.95
N GLY A 204 -10.87 5.80 7.01
CA GLY A 204 -11.16 6.44 5.72
C GLY A 204 -11.83 7.82 5.88
N GLY A 205 -11.40 8.59 6.87
CA GLY A 205 -12.02 9.86 7.21
C GLY A 205 -13.43 9.71 7.81
N GLY A 206 -13.66 8.65 8.58
CA GLY A 206 -14.94 8.35 9.23
C GLY A 206 -15.93 7.55 8.36
N ARG A 207 -15.56 7.17 7.15
CA ARG A 207 -16.45 6.48 6.20
C ARG A 207 -16.58 4.98 6.42
N ILE A 208 -15.66 4.39 7.18
CA ILE A 208 -15.69 2.96 7.50
C ILE A 208 -15.68 2.73 9.00
N ARG A 209 -16.27 1.61 9.41
CA ARG A 209 -16.28 1.16 10.81
C ARG A 209 -15.29 0.02 10.98
N THR A 210 -14.31 0.21 11.85
CA THR A 210 -13.32 -0.79 12.25
C THR A 210 -13.55 -1.28 13.68
N GLY A 211 -12.65 -2.12 14.21
CA GLY A 211 -12.75 -2.66 15.56
C GLY A 211 -13.79 -3.76 15.76
N ARG A 212 -14.15 -4.47 14.70
CA ARG A 212 -15.16 -5.56 14.73
C ARG A 212 -14.77 -6.72 13.82
N ASN A 213 -15.29 -7.89 14.12
CA ASN A 213 -15.19 -9.06 13.25
C ASN A 213 -16.45 -9.13 12.38
N VAL A 214 -16.26 -9.35 11.08
CA VAL A 214 -17.35 -9.43 10.10
C VAL A 214 -17.20 -10.70 9.26
N ARG A 215 -18.21 -11.55 9.24
CA ARG A 215 -18.33 -12.62 8.24
C ARG A 215 -19.13 -12.07 7.06
N SER A 216 -18.43 -11.74 5.98
CA SER A 216 -19.05 -11.03 4.85
C SER A 216 -19.79 -11.96 3.89
N GLY A 217 -19.37 -13.22 3.79
CA GLY A 217 -19.85 -14.14 2.73
C GLY A 217 -19.49 -13.69 1.29
N GLY A 218 -18.81 -12.54 1.15
CA GLY A 218 -18.44 -11.97 -0.14
C GLY A 218 -17.04 -12.38 -0.59
N SER A 219 -16.67 -11.91 -1.77
CA SER A 219 -15.33 -12.07 -2.35
C SER A 219 -14.40 -10.91 -1.96
N THR A 220 -13.09 -11.08 -2.19
CA THR A 220 -12.12 -9.97 -2.09
C THR A 220 -12.45 -8.85 -3.06
N GLY A 221 -13.03 -9.16 -4.22
CA GLY A 221 -13.54 -8.18 -5.17
C GLY A 221 -14.62 -7.28 -4.57
N ASP A 222 -15.53 -7.86 -3.75
CA ASP A 222 -16.58 -7.10 -3.08
C ASP A 222 -16.00 -6.15 -2.02
N LEU A 223 -14.92 -6.55 -1.34
CA LEU A 223 -14.19 -5.66 -0.44
C LEU A 223 -13.59 -4.48 -1.20
N HIS A 224 -12.89 -4.73 -2.31
CA HIS A 224 -12.30 -3.66 -3.12
C HIS A 224 -13.36 -2.70 -3.69
N ARG A 225 -14.50 -3.21 -4.16
CA ARG A 225 -15.64 -2.37 -4.56
C ARG A 225 -16.16 -1.52 -3.40
N SER A 226 -16.26 -2.08 -2.22
CA SER A 226 -16.67 -1.34 -1.03
C SER A 226 -15.68 -0.22 -0.67
N ILE A 227 -14.38 -0.45 -0.87
CA ILE A 227 -13.34 0.57 -0.72
C ILE A 227 -13.51 1.67 -1.77
N LEU A 228 -13.63 1.33 -3.06
CA LEU A 228 -13.83 2.30 -4.14
C LEU A 228 -15.07 3.16 -3.89
N ASP A 229 -16.15 2.56 -3.40
CA ASP A 229 -17.38 3.24 -3.06
C ASP A 229 -17.22 4.28 -1.92
N THR A 230 -16.27 4.06 -0.97
CA THR A 230 -15.96 5.07 0.05
C THR A 230 -15.28 6.32 -0.53
N PHE A 231 -14.68 6.20 -1.71
CA PHE A 231 -14.08 7.31 -2.44
C PHE A 231 -15.00 7.91 -3.51
N ASN A 232 -16.28 7.50 -3.55
CA ASN A 232 -17.26 7.87 -4.58
C ASN A 232 -16.79 7.49 -6.00
N LEU A 233 -16.04 6.40 -6.12
CA LEU A 233 -15.60 5.82 -7.38
C LEU A 233 -16.55 4.68 -7.74
N GLU A 234 -17.52 4.97 -8.60
CA GLU A 234 -18.44 3.96 -9.09
C GLU A 234 -17.73 3.04 -10.09
N THR A 235 -17.93 1.73 -9.93
CA THR A 235 -17.48 0.72 -10.88
C THR A 235 -18.52 -0.37 -11.00
N ASP A 236 -18.92 -0.66 -12.21
CA ASP A 236 -19.94 -1.69 -12.49
C ASP A 236 -19.43 -3.10 -12.26
N LYS A 237 -18.13 -3.31 -12.49
CA LYS A 237 -17.50 -4.63 -12.37
C LYS A 237 -16.08 -4.52 -11.80
N PHE A 238 -15.87 -5.15 -10.65
CA PHE A 238 -14.54 -5.39 -10.08
C PHE A 238 -14.56 -6.70 -9.29
N GLY A 239 -14.10 -7.80 -9.89
CA GLY A 239 -14.17 -9.12 -9.26
C GLY A 239 -15.61 -9.62 -9.12
N GLY A 240 -16.06 -9.93 -7.93
CA GLY A 240 -17.43 -10.36 -7.62
C GLY A 240 -18.49 -9.28 -7.87
N GLY A 241 -19.75 -9.66 -7.78
CA GLY A 241 -20.89 -8.81 -8.12
C GLY A 241 -21.42 -7.91 -7.00
N GLY A 242 -20.95 -8.06 -5.75
CA GLY A 242 -21.53 -7.45 -4.56
C GLY A 242 -20.74 -6.29 -3.94
N LYS A 243 -21.22 -5.84 -2.78
CA LYS A 243 -20.52 -4.94 -1.85
C LYS A 243 -20.65 -5.51 -0.45
N ILE A 244 -19.65 -5.28 0.40
CA ILE A 244 -19.71 -5.67 1.81
C ILE A 244 -20.48 -4.58 2.57
N GLY A 245 -21.77 -4.80 2.81
CA GLY A 245 -22.64 -3.82 3.48
C GLY A 245 -22.16 -3.41 4.87
N ALA A 246 -21.50 -4.32 5.58
CA ALA A 246 -20.93 -4.05 6.89
C ALA A 246 -19.64 -3.17 6.84
N PHE A 247 -19.14 -2.81 5.68
CA PHE A 247 -17.90 -2.03 5.54
C PHE A 247 -18.11 -0.54 5.86
N LYS A 248 -19.25 0.00 5.51
CA LYS A 248 -19.59 1.42 5.74
C LYS A 248 -19.94 1.72 7.21
N SER A 249 -19.70 2.95 7.60
CA SER A 249 -20.13 3.54 8.89
C SER A 249 -21.64 3.74 8.95
#